data_acb39457d2a19c05bdf58a90cecfd195
#
_entry.id   acb39457d2a19c05bdf58a90cecfd195
#
_cell.length_a   1.000
_cell.length_b   1.000
_cell.length_c   1.000
_cell.angle_alpha   90.00
_cell.angle_beta   90.00
_cell.angle_gamma   90.00
#
_symmetry.space_group_name_H-M   'P 1'
#
loop_
_entity.id
_entity.type
_entity.pdbx_description
1 polymer ?
#
loop_
_entity_poly.entity_id
_entity_poly.type
_entity_poly.pdbx_seq_one_letter_code
_entity_poly.pdbx_strand_id
1 'polypeptide(L)'
;YCDNEYYQYCDSMADFVWNITDSIKIIDGMSVINAQCTYHGRLWNVWFCPDLPWSDGPWKFCNLPGLIIEAKDKDELYVFKLLSLNECNHPMLDWCENAKRTRRKEFLNMRYKSLKNNLIKYRVELGIDNQTNMDTRYLDGLEPDFKQ
;
A
#
# COMPACT_ATOMS: atom_id res chain seq x y z
N TYR A 1 -8.56 -2.67 10.37
CA TYR A 1 -9.42 -2.14 11.41
C TYR A 1 -10.52 -1.30 10.78
N CYS A 2 -11.75 -1.59 11.10
CA CYS A 2 -12.91 -0.87 10.61
C CYS A 2 -14.01 -0.97 11.66
N ASP A 3 -14.69 0.15 11.97
CA ASP A 3 -15.80 0.23 12.90
C ASP A 3 -15.53 -0.46 14.27
N ASN A 4 -14.35 -0.22 14.85
CA ASN A 4 -13.85 -0.81 16.09
C ASN A 4 -13.63 -2.32 16.08
N GLU A 5 -13.52 -2.96 14.90
CA GLU A 5 -13.25 -4.37 14.75
C GLU A 5 -12.00 -4.64 13.89
N TYR A 6 -11.30 -5.74 14.20
CA TYR A 6 -10.20 -6.23 13.38
C TYR A 6 -10.72 -7.24 12.36
N TYR A 7 -10.23 -7.11 11.13
CA TYR A 7 -10.55 -8.01 10.02
C TYR A 7 -9.29 -8.56 9.40
N GLN A 8 -9.37 -9.80 8.95
CA GLN A 8 -8.28 -10.50 8.25
C GLN A 8 -8.79 -11.01 6.90
N TYR A 9 -8.02 -10.78 5.86
CA TYR A 9 -8.19 -11.39 4.54
C TYR A 9 -6.83 -11.82 4.00
N CYS A 10 -6.83 -12.76 3.05
CA CYS A 10 -5.62 -13.25 2.41
C CYS A 10 -5.50 -12.66 1.00
N ASP A 11 -4.30 -12.23 0.65
CA ASP A 11 -3.89 -11.87 -0.70
C ASP A 11 -2.85 -12.85 -1.21
N SER A 12 -2.73 -12.96 -2.53
CA SER A 12 -1.70 -13.77 -3.16
C SER A 12 -0.45 -12.93 -3.44
N MET A 13 0.70 -13.37 -2.98
CA MET A 13 1.98 -12.76 -3.37
C MET A 13 2.27 -12.93 -4.87
N ALA A 14 1.69 -13.94 -5.52
CA ALA A 14 1.83 -14.17 -6.96
C ALA A 14 1.20 -13.09 -7.84
N ASP A 15 0.35 -12.20 -7.27
CA ASP A 15 -0.30 -11.12 -8.00
C ASP A 15 0.67 -9.97 -8.35
N PHE A 16 1.87 -9.94 -7.76
CA PHE A 16 2.93 -8.99 -8.12
C PHE A 16 3.73 -9.49 -9.31
N VAL A 17 3.35 -9.07 -10.50
CA VAL A 17 4.08 -9.33 -11.74
C VAL A 17 4.85 -8.08 -12.14
N TRP A 18 6.17 -8.09 -11.86
CA TRP A 18 7.06 -6.96 -12.10
C TRP A 18 7.62 -6.96 -13.52
N ASN A 19 7.62 -5.80 -14.14
CA ASN A 19 8.40 -5.48 -15.32
C ASN A 19 9.67 -4.73 -14.86
N ILE A 20 10.79 -5.43 -14.80
CA ILE A 20 12.10 -4.85 -14.45
C ILE A 20 12.62 -4.12 -15.69
N THR A 21 13.08 -2.88 -15.51
CA THR A 21 13.61 -2.04 -16.58
C THR A 21 15.13 -1.97 -16.50
N ASP A 22 15.77 -1.41 -17.56
CA ASP A 22 17.22 -1.18 -17.59
C ASP A 22 17.65 0.12 -16.86
N SER A 23 16.69 0.81 -16.22
CA SER A 23 16.97 2.06 -15.53
C SER A 23 17.65 1.80 -14.19
N ILE A 24 18.79 2.43 -13.98
CA ILE A 24 19.59 2.33 -12.76
C ILE A 24 19.82 3.74 -12.21
N LYS A 25 19.77 3.90 -10.89
CA LYS A 25 20.18 5.13 -10.20
C LYS A 25 20.86 4.80 -8.86
N ILE A 26 21.44 5.82 -8.24
CA ILE A 26 21.99 5.70 -6.88
C ILE A 26 21.03 6.38 -5.90
N ILE A 27 20.65 5.66 -4.86
CA ILE A 27 19.90 6.18 -3.70
C ILE A 27 20.72 5.87 -2.45
N ASP A 28 21.08 6.90 -1.70
CA ASP A 28 21.86 6.78 -0.45
C ASP A 28 23.09 5.86 -0.58
N GLY A 29 23.80 5.97 -1.71
CA GLY A 29 24.98 5.18 -2.02
C GLY A 29 24.71 3.76 -2.53
N MET A 30 23.47 3.31 -2.60
CA MET A 30 23.06 2.01 -3.11
C MET A 30 22.69 2.09 -4.59
N SER A 31 23.19 1.15 -5.39
CA SER A 31 22.76 0.97 -6.78
C SER A 31 21.39 0.30 -6.82
N VAL A 32 20.41 0.97 -7.39
CA VAL A 32 19.03 0.47 -7.43
C VAL A 32 18.52 0.38 -8.86
N ILE A 33 17.72 -0.64 -9.13
CA ILE A 33 17.12 -0.93 -10.44
C ILE A 33 15.63 -0.63 -10.37
N ASN A 34 15.10 -0.10 -11.47
CA ASN A 34 13.69 0.23 -11.58
C ASN A 34 12.85 -0.98 -11.96
N ALA A 35 11.66 -1.10 -11.35
CA ALA A 35 10.63 -2.04 -11.75
C ALA A 35 9.23 -1.40 -11.66
N GLN A 36 8.31 -1.91 -12.47
CA GLN A 36 6.93 -1.43 -12.53
C GLN A 36 5.96 -2.60 -12.50
N CYS A 37 4.83 -2.42 -11.84
CA CYS A 37 3.71 -3.35 -11.92
C CYS A 37 2.37 -2.63 -11.80
N THR A 38 1.32 -3.24 -12.32
CA THR A 38 -0.05 -2.84 -12.00
C THR A 38 -0.59 -3.82 -10.97
N TYR A 39 -0.89 -3.32 -9.78
CA TYR A 39 -1.43 -4.12 -8.70
C TYR A 39 -2.75 -3.52 -8.22
N HIS A 40 -3.81 -4.30 -8.30
CA HIS A 40 -5.16 -3.94 -7.86
C HIS A 40 -5.64 -2.56 -8.34
N GLY A 41 -5.43 -2.28 -9.64
CA GLY A 41 -5.90 -1.06 -10.30
C GLY A 41 -4.99 0.15 -10.14
N ARG A 42 -3.81 0.00 -9.51
CA ARG A 42 -2.83 1.05 -9.33
C ARG A 42 -1.50 0.68 -9.98
N LEU A 43 -0.96 1.59 -10.79
CA LEU A 43 0.37 1.44 -11.39
C LEU A 43 1.42 1.90 -10.38
N TRP A 44 2.32 0.99 -10.03
CA TRP A 44 3.43 1.20 -9.12
C TRP A 44 4.75 1.28 -9.87
N ASN A 45 5.60 2.19 -9.45
CA ASN A 45 6.97 2.35 -9.89
C ASN A 45 7.88 2.24 -8.67
N VAL A 46 8.78 1.27 -8.68
CA VAL A 46 9.64 0.96 -7.54
C VAL A 46 11.11 0.94 -7.93
N TRP A 47 11.96 1.12 -6.92
CA TRP A 47 13.41 0.99 -7.02
C TRP A 47 13.87 -0.01 -5.98
N PHE A 48 14.48 -1.10 -6.43
CA PHE A 48 14.99 -2.16 -5.57
C PHE A 48 16.50 -2.27 -5.65
N CYS A 49 17.13 -2.69 -4.55
CA CYS A 49 18.58 -2.86 -4.42
C CYS A 49 18.93 -4.36 -4.52
N PRO A 50 19.59 -4.82 -5.61
CA PRO A 50 19.98 -6.21 -5.74
C PRO A 50 21.05 -6.65 -4.71
N ASP A 51 21.85 -5.72 -4.19
CA ASP A 51 22.87 -6.00 -3.18
C ASP A 51 22.27 -6.34 -1.81
N LEU A 52 20.99 -6.05 -1.61
CA LEU A 52 20.19 -6.45 -0.44
C LEU A 52 19.27 -7.60 -0.82
N PRO A 53 19.66 -8.87 -0.62
CA PRO A 53 19.00 -10.04 -1.23
C PRO A 53 17.71 -10.46 -0.48
N TRP A 54 16.92 -9.51 -0.03
CA TRP A 54 15.61 -9.75 0.55
C TRP A 54 14.52 -9.40 -0.46
N SER A 55 13.68 -10.37 -0.80
CA SER A 55 12.56 -10.20 -1.74
C SER A 55 11.37 -9.52 -1.06
N ASP A 56 11.61 -8.40 -0.41
CA ASP A 56 10.66 -7.68 0.44
C ASP A 56 10.62 -6.18 0.12
N GLY A 57 9.62 -5.49 0.69
CA GLY A 57 9.45 -4.05 0.53
C GLY A 57 8.40 -3.48 1.47
N PRO A 58 8.10 -2.19 1.36
CA PRO A 58 7.05 -1.57 2.14
C PRO A 58 5.68 -2.16 1.77
N TRP A 59 4.74 -2.10 2.72
CA TRP A 59 3.37 -2.57 2.59
C TRP A 59 3.31 -4.07 2.25
N LYS A 60 2.90 -4.46 1.04
CA LYS A 60 2.78 -5.85 0.57
C LYS A 60 3.77 -6.19 -0.55
N PHE A 61 4.59 -5.22 -0.97
CA PHE A 61 5.47 -5.43 -2.11
C PHE A 61 6.50 -6.51 -1.86
N CYS A 62 6.62 -7.43 -2.82
CA CYS A 62 7.53 -8.57 -2.77
C CYS A 62 7.85 -9.06 -4.19
N ASN A 63 8.57 -10.17 -4.31
CA ASN A 63 8.88 -10.85 -5.59
C ASN A 63 9.85 -10.10 -6.51
N LEU A 64 10.65 -9.16 -6.01
CA LEU A 64 11.81 -8.62 -6.72
C LEU A 64 13.09 -9.28 -6.19
N PRO A 65 14.15 -9.39 -7.01
CA PRO A 65 15.44 -9.95 -6.59
C PRO A 65 16.26 -8.92 -5.80
N GLY A 66 15.69 -8.38 -4.71
CA GLY A 66 16.31 -7.39 -3.86
C GLY A 66 15.28 -6.54 -3.10
N LEU A 67 15.75 -5.87 -2.03
CA LEU A 67 14.91 -5.04 -1.18
C LEU A 67 14.44 -3.79 -1.91
N ILE A 68 13.15 -3.50 -1.83
CA ILE A 68 12.56 -2.27 -2.39
C ILE A 68 12.89 -1.10 -1.48
N ILE A 69 13.64 -0.13 -2.02
CA ILE A 69 14.14 1.06 -1.31
C ILE A 69 13.17 2.22 -1.45
N GLU A 70 12.55 2.35 -2.61
CA GLU A 70 11.56 3.39 -2.89
C GLU A 70 10.41 2.79 -3.69
N ALA A 71 9.19 3.15 -3.35
CA ALA A 71 8.00 2.79 -4.13
C ALA A 71 7.05 3.99 -4.20
N LYS A 72 6.51 4.25 -5.39
CA LYS A 72 5.50 5.28 -5.60
C LYS A 72 4.47 4.85 -6.63
N ASP A 73 3.25 5.30 -6.45
CA ASP A 73 2.23 5.14 -7.48
C ASP A 73 2.38 6.21 -8.58
N LYS A 74 1.71 5.98 -9.71
CA LYS A 74 1.78 6.86 -10.89
C LYS A 74 1.45 8.33 -10.57
N ASP A 75 0.49 8.55 -9.67
CA ASP A 75 -0.03 9.88 -9.32
C ASP A 75 0.70 10.48 -8.10
N GLU A 76 1.71 9.79 -7.57
CA GLU A 76 2.47 10.15 -6.36
C GLU A 76 1.59 10.42 -5.12
N LEU A 77 0.41 9.80 -5.07
CA LEU A 77 -0.48 9.85 -3.90
C LEU A 77 0.08 9.01 -2.74
N TYR A 78 0.83 7.97 -3.07
CA TYR A 78 1.48 7.09 -2.12
C TYR A 78 2.96 6.99 -2.47
N VAL A 79 3.79 7.40 -1.53
CA VAL A 79 5.25 7.36 -1.66
C VAL A 79 5.83 6.68 -0.43
N PHE A 80 6.58 5.61 -0.63
CA PHE A 80 7.33 4.90 0.40
C PHE A 80 8.82 5.09 0.15
N LYS A 81 9.58 5.38 1.20
CA LYS A 81 11.03 5.48 1.14
C LYS A 81 11.65 4.76 2.34
N LEU A 82 12.69 3.98 2.11
CA LEU A 82 13.49 3.40 3.17
C LEU A 82 14.20 4.52 3.93
N LEU A 83 14.01 4.58 5.24
CA LEU A 83 14.68 5.55 6.11
C LEU A 83 15.86 4.91 6.86
N SER A 84 15.71 3.67 7.27
CA SER A 84 16.77 2.90 7.94
C SER A 84 16.48 1.40 7.86
N LEU A 85 17.53 0.61 7.93
CA LEU A 85 17.47 -0.85 8.00
C LEU A 85 18.26 -1.29 9.22
N ASN A 86 17.61 -1.98 10.15
CA ASN A 86 18.23 -2.46 11.38
C ASN A 86 17.85 -3.91 11.62
N GLU A 87 18.76 -4.69 12.16
CA GLU A 87 18.46 -6.03 12.64
C GLU A 87 17.56 -5.96 13.88
N CYS A 88 16.57 -6.83 13.92
CA CYS A 88 15.65 -6.93 15.05
C CYS A 88 15.58 -8.38 15.54
N ASN A 89 15.88 -8.61 16.81
CA ASN A 89 15.83 -9.92 17.45
C ASN A 89 14.49 -10.19 18.17
N HIS A 90 13.50 -9.33 18.00
CA HIS A 90 12.19 -9.54 18.58
C HIS A 90 11.31 -10.40 17.65
N PRO A 91 10.58 -11.39 18.19
CA PRO A 91 9.63 -12.15 17.40
C PRO A 91 8.53 -11.24 16.85
N MET A 92 8.10 -11.49 15.62
CA MET A 92 6.89 -10.85 15.10
C MET A 92 5.68 -11.37 15.87
N LEU A 93 4.93 -10.46 16.47
CA LEU A 93 3.69 -10.79 17.18
C LEU A 93 2.54 -10.91 16.18
N ASP A 94 1.76 -11.98 16.30
CA ASP A 94 0.50 -12.09 15.57
C ASP A 94 -0.58 -11.25 16.28
N TRP A 95 -0.87 -10.08 15.72
CA TRP A 95 -1.88 -9.15 16.24
C TRP A 95 -3.31 -9.54 15.82
N CYS A 96 -3.45 -10.64 15.07
CA CYS A 96 -4.70 -10.99 14.39
C CYS A 96 -5.46 -12.16 15.00
N GLU A 97 -5.11 -12.65 16.20
CA GLU A 97 -5.75 -13.83 16.84
C GLU A 97 -7.29 -13.74 16.90
N ASN A 98 -7.84 -12.54 17.07
CA ASN A 98 -9.29 -12.30 17.18
C ASN A 98 -9.89 -11.59 15.96
N ALA A 99 -9.19 -11.54 14.83
CA ALA A 99 -9.67 -10.85 13.65
C ALA A 99 -10.79 -11.66 12.95
N LYS A 100 -11.84 -10.99 12.54
CA LYS A 100 -12.91 -11.58 11.74
C LYS A 100 -12.39 -11.87 10.32
N ARG A 101 -12.53 -13.11 9.88
CA ARG A 101 -12.19 -13.48 8.50
C ARG A 101 -13.21 -12.91 7.53
N THR A 102 -12.74 -12.30 6.45
CA THR A 102 -13.56 -11.70 5.41
C THR A 102 -12.90 -11.86 4.04
N ARG A 103 -13.62 -11.52 2.98
CA ARG A 103 -13.03 -11.42 1.65
C ARG A 103 -12.45 -10.02 1.44
N ARG A 104 -11.35 -9.92 0.71
CA ARG A 104 -10.69 -8.64 0.39
C ARG A 104 -11.70 -7.58 -0.10
N LYS A 105 -12.50 -7.89 -1.12
CA LYS A 105 -13.48 -6.95 -1.70
C LYS A 105 -14.51 -6.47 -0.68
N GLU A 106 -15.00 -7.36 0.18
CA GLU A 106 -15.96 -7.02 1.22
C GLU A 106 -15.35 -6.05 2.25
N PHE A 107 -14.12 -6.36 2.72
CA PHE A 107 -13.41 -5.49 3.66
C PHE A 107 -13.14 -4.10 3.07
N LEU A 108 -12.62 -4.03 1.84
CA LEU A 108 -12.31 -2.76 1.19
C LEU A 108 -13.56 -1.91 0.96
N ASN A 109 -14.69 -2.54 0.60
CA ASN A 109 -15.98 -1.84 0.49
C ASN A 109 -16.48 -1.31 1.85
N MET A 110 -16.38 -2.10 2.93
CA MET A 110 -16.74 -1.64 4.27
C MET A 110 -15.86 -0.45 4.69
N ARG A 111 -14.55 -0.58 4.54
CA ARG A 111 -13.58 0.48 4.86
C ARG A 111 -13.86 1.76 4.07
N TYR A 112 -14.11 1.67 2.77
CA TYR A 112 -14.45 2.82 1.94
C TYR A 112 -15.72 3.53 2.41
N LYS A 113 -16.79 2.77 2.71
CA LYS A 113 -18.05 3.33 3.24
C LYS A 113 -17.84 4.01 4.57
N SER A 114 -17.11 3.39 5.50
CA SER A 114 -16.80 3.95 6.81
C SER A 114 -16.01 5.26 6.69
N LEU A 115 -14.94 5.29 5.89
CA LEU A 115 -14.15 6.49 5.65
C LEU A 115 -14.98 7.61 5.02
N LYS A 116 -15.81 7.29 4.03
CA LYS A 116 -16.71 8.27 3.39
C LYS A 116 -17.72 8.86 4.37
N ASN A 117 -18.34 8.03 5.20
CA ASN A 117 -19.31 8.48 6.20
C ASN A 117 -18.65 9.36 7.27
N ASN A 118 -17.47 8.98 7.75
CA ASN A 118 -16.71 9.77 8.72
C ASN A 118 -16.32 11.13 8.15
N LEU A 119 -15.93 11.16 6.89
CA LEU A 119 -15.60 12.39 6.21
C LEU A 119 -16.80 13.32 6.06
N ILE A 120 -17.99 12.79 5.69
CA ILE A 120 -19.22 13.56 5.62
C ILE A 120 -19.56 14.14 6.99
N LYS A 121 -19.49 13.36 8.07
CA LYS A 121 -19.70 13.84 9.44
C LYS A 121 -18.76 14.99 9.79
N TYR A 122 -17.46 14.83 9.52
CA TYR A 122 -16.46 15.84 9.80
C TYR A 122 -16.74 17.17 9.07
N ARG A 123 -17.18 17.10 7.82
CA ARG A 123 -17.54 18.28 7.03
C ARG A 123 -18.75 19.00 7.62
N VAL A 124 -19.77 18.26 8.01
CA VAL A 124 -20.97 18.82 8.66
C VAL A 124 -20.60 19.53 9.98
N GLU A 125 -19.75 18.89 10.80
CA GLU A 125 -19.26 19.46 12.07
C GLU A 125 -18.47 20.75 11.85
N LEU A 126 -17.70 20.85 10.75
CA LEU A 126 -16.91 22.03 10.40
C LEU A 126 -17.69 23.08 9.60
N GLY A 127 -18.96 22.84 9.28
CA GLY A 127 -19.80 23.77 8.50
C GLY A 127 -19.33 23.91 7.03
N ILE A 128 -18.61 22.91 6.49
CA ILE A 128 -18.10 22.93 5.11
C ILE A 128 -19.20 22.43 4.16
N ASP A 129 -19.51 23.22 3.12
CA ASP A 129 -20.50 22.84 2.12
C ASP A 129 -20.13 21.52 1.42
N ASN A 130 -21.12 20.64 1.28
CA ASN A 130 -20.98 19.34 0.62
C ASN A 130 -20.76 19.43 -0.90
N GLN A 131 -20.94 20.60 -1.51
CA GLN A 131 -20.73 20.83 -2.94
C GLN A 131 -19.26 21.11 -3.31
N THR A 132 -18.39 21.37 -2.34
CA THR A 132 -16.97 21.56 -2.62
C THR A 132 -16.37 20.28 -3.18
N ASN A 133 -15.86 20.37 -4.40
CA ASN A 133 -15.26 19.24 -5.09
C ASN A 133 -14.04 18.75 -4.30
N MET A 134 -14.12 17.56 -3.74
CA MET A 134 -13.05 16.99 -2.92
C MET A 134 -12.35 15.89 -3.67
N ASP A 135 -11.03 15.88 -3.56
CA ASP A 135 -10.25 14.76 -4.08
C ASP A 135 -10.56 13.49 -3.30
N THR A 136 -11.41 12.64 -3.89
CA THR A 136 -11.81 11.37 -3.28
C THR A 136 -10.84 10.22 -3.58
N ARG A 137 -9.76 10.47 -4.33
CA ARG A 137 -8.77 9.44 -4.71
C ARG A 137 -8.12 8.80 -3.48
N TYR A 138 -7.94 9.56 -2.39
CA TYR A 138 -7.43 9.05 -1.13
C TYR A 138 -8.37 8.05 -0.43
N LEU A 139 -9.67 8.14 -0.69
CA LEU A 139 -10.64 7.20 -0.10
C LEU A 139 -10.55 5.80 -0.73
N ASP A 140 -9.98 5.71 -1.92
CA ASP A 140 -9.81 4.44 -2.63
C ASP A 140 -8.73 3.58 -1.99
N GLY A 141 -7.88 4.19 -1.16
CA GLY A 141 -6.75 3.50 -0.56
C GLY A 141 -5.71 3.05 -1.59
N LEU A 142 -4.89 2.11 -1.18
CA LEU A 142 -3.81 1.56 -2.02
C LEU A 142 -4.32 0.63 -3.14
N GLU A 143 -5.56 0.16 -3.06
CA GLU A 143 -6.14 -0.87 -3.92
C GLU A 143 -7.53 -0.43 -4.45
N PRO A 144 -7.62 0.40 -5.51
CA PRO A 144 -8.88 0.99 -5.96
C PRO A 144 -9.80 0.04 -6.76
N ASP A 145 -9.33 -1.15 -7.14
CA ASP A 145 -10.06 -2.11 -7.99
C ASP A 145 -11.31 -2.72 -7.34
N PHE A 146 -11.49 -2.59 -6.03
CA PHE A 146 -12.65 -3.15 -5.32
C PHE A 146 -13.98 -2.51 -5.71
N LYS A 147 -13.94 -1.35 -6.39
CA LYS A 147 -15.12 -0.62 -6.86
C LYS A 147 -15.70 -1.14 -8.19
N GLN A 148 -14.99 -2.06 -8.84
CA GLN A 148 -15.38 -2.64 -10.11
C GLN A 148 -16.35 -3.81 -9.96
#